data_7277c60432cd73ad3af951712453ea0a
#
_entry.id   7277c60432cd73ad3af951712453ea0a
#
_cell.length_a   1.000
_cell.length_b   1.000
_cell.length_c   1.000
_cell.angle_alpha   90.00
_cell.angle_beta   90.00
_cell.angle_gamma   90.00
#
_symmetry.space_group_name_H-M   'P 1'
#
loop_
_entity.id
_entity.type
_entity.pdbx_description
1 polymer ?
#
loop_
_entity_poly.entity_id
_entity_poly.type
_entity_poly.pdbx_seq_one_letter_code
_entity_poly.pdbx_strand_id
1 'polypeptide(L)'
;MVIRILILFLVAFPSFAAEVAGVKLEDRERVANTELTLNGAGLRKRAFFQVYAAGLYLSEKKALAAEAIAAAGPKRVAMHMLRDVDADQFAGVLADAIKDNHSEAEAKALEPRVKQLAAIMAEMKEAKKGMRITLDWLPAAGTQVTVEGKPAGAPIPGEDFYRALLRIWLGDKPVQDDLKKALLGEKQ
;
A
#
# COMPACT_ATOMS: atom_id res chain seq x y z
N MET A 1 26.20 -34.82 -40.09
CA MET A 1 25.01 -34.40 -39.33
C MET A 1 25.43 -33.31 -38.36
N VAL A 2 25.19 -32.03 -38.69
CA VAL A 2 25.65 -30.87 -37.93
C VAL A 2 24.53 -30.43 -37.01
N ILE A 3 24.71 -30.65 -35.70
CA ILE A 3 23.74 -30.21 -34.67
C ILE A 3 23.93 -28.71 -34.46
N ARG A 4 22.97 -27.90 -34.89
CA ARG A 4 22.88 -26.48 -34.59
C ARG A 4 22.31 -26.32 -33.16
N ILE A 5 23.17 -25.97 -32.20
CA ILE A 5 22.76 -25.60 -30.86
C ILE A 5 22.20 -24.17 -30.93
N LEU A 6 20.87 -24.03 -30.75
CA LEU A 6 20.21 -22.76 -30.63
C LEU A 6 20.40 -22.25 -29.19
N ILE A 7 21.34 -21.32 -28.99
CA ILE A 7 21.53 -20.67 -27.69
C ILE A 7 20.42 -19.60 -27.55
N LEU A 8 19.43 -19.90 -26.70
CA LEU A 8 18.39 -18.96 -26.35
C LEU A 8 18.97 -17.92 -25.37
N PHE A 9 19.27 -16.72 -25.86
CA PHE A 9 19.67 -15.59 -25.01
C PHE A 9 18.45 -15.14 -24.21
N LEU A 10 18.42 -15.45 -22.92
CA LEU A 10 17.46 -14.90 -21.98
C LEU A 10 17.85 -13.44 -21.70
N VAL A 11 17.19 -12.49 -22.38
CA VAL A 11 17.37 -11.06 -22.13
C VAL A 11 16.64 -10.75 -20.82
N ALA A 12 17.39 -10.66 -19.72
CA ALA A 12 16.86 -10.11 -18.46
C ALA A 12 16.67 -8.59 -18.68
N PHE A 13 15.43 -8.15 -18.78
CA PHE A 13 15.11 -6.72 -18.75
C PHE A 13 15.42 -6.21 -17.34
N PRO A 14 16.15 -5.08 -17.20
CA PRO A 14 16.36 -4.47 -15.90
C PRO A 14 15.00 -4.07 -15.32
N SER A 15 14.62 -4.63 -14.18
CA SER A 15 13.48 -4.18 -13.39
C SER A 15 13.90 -2.85 -12.76
N PHE A 16 13.33 -1.74 -13.22
CA PHE A 16 13.59 -0.42 -12.64
C PHE A 16 12.80 -0.32 -11.35
N ALA A 17 13.45 -0.56 -10.22
CA ALA A 17 12.88 -0.29 -8.91
C ALA A 17 12.92 1.21 -8.64
N ALA A 18 11.82 1.79 -8.13
CA ALA A 18 11.84 3.13 -7.58
C ALA A 18 12.59 3.10 -6.25
N GLU A 19 13.45 4.09 -6.00
CA GLU A 19 14.16 4.22 -4.73
C GLU A 19 13.63 5.43 -3.95
N VAL A 20 13.17 5.19 -2.71
CA VAL A 20 12.64 6.22 -1.82
C VAL A 20 13.35 6.12 -0.48
N ALA A 21 14.14 7.14 -0.13
CA ALA A 21 14.90 7.20 1.13
C ALA A 21 15.74 5.92 1.40
N GLY A 22 16.41 5.40 0.36
CA GLY A 22 17.24 4.20 0.43
C GLY A 22 16.48 2.87 0.37
N VAL A 23 15.15 2.92 0.27
CA VAL A 23 14.31 1.73 0.09
C VAL A 23 14.02 1.52 -1.38
N LYS A 24 14.34 0.33 -1.89
CA LYS A 24 13.98 -0.09 -3.24
C LYS A 24 12.58 -0.68 -3.24
N LEU A 25 11.73 -0.13 -4.12
CA LEU A 25 10.40 -0.66 -4.39
C LEU A 25 10.41 -1.26 -5.78
N GLU A 26 10.01 -2.53 -5.89
CA GLU A 26 9.98 -3.24 -7.16
C GLU A 26 8.96 -2.63 -8.11
N ASP A 27 9.24 -2.60 -9.41
CA ASP A 27 8.31 -2.09 -10.43
C ASP A 27 7.04 -2.92 -10.52
N ARG A 28 7.14 -4.20 -10.16
CA ARG A 28 6.04 -5.14 -10.22
C ARG A 28 5.99 -5.99 -8.96
N GLU A 29 4.79 -6.22 -8.49
CA GLU A 29 4.53 -7.13 -7.37
C GLU A 29 3.32 -8.01 -7.68
N ARG A 30 3.28 -9.20 -7.07
CA ARG A 30 2.17 -10.12 -7.24
C ARG A 30 1.27 -10.10 -6.01
N VAL A 31 -0.04 -9.89 -6.26
CA VAL A 31 -1.09 -9.99 -5.25
C VAL A 31 -2.05 -11.09 -5.70
N ALA A 32 -2.19 -12.14 -4.90
CA ALA A 32 -2.83 -13.38 -5.32
C ALA A 32 -2.21 -13.88 -6.63
N ASN A 33 -3.01 -14.04 -7.68
CA ASN A 33 -2.53 -14.50 -9.00
C ASN A 33 -2.37 -13.37 -10.03
N THR A 34 -2.45 -12.11 -9.58
CA THR A 34 -2.37 -10.93 -10.46
C THR A 34 -1.05 -10.20 -10.27
N GLU A 35 -0.36 -9.92 -11.36
CA GLU A 35 0.79 -9.02 -11.37
C GLU A 35 0.28 -7.57 -11.36
N LEU A 36 0.80 -6.78 -10.43
CA LEU A 36 0.52 -5.36 -10.28
C LEU A 36 1.75 -4.55 -10.63
N THR A 37 1.54 -3.39 -11.22
CA THR A 37 2.60 -2.42 -11.56
C THR A 37 2.66 -1.32 -10.49
N LEU A 38 3.85 -0.88 -10.14
CA LEU A 38 4.06 0.27 -9.27
C LEU A 38 3.46 1.52 -9.94
N ASN A 39 2.36 2.03 -9.38
CA ASN A 39 1.71 3.26 -9.82
C ASN A 39 2.57 4.47 -9.49
N GLY A 40 3.07 4.51 -8.26
CA GLY A 40 3.96 5.53 -7.78
C GLY A 40 4.47 5.19 -6.38
N ALA A 41 5.52 5.90 -5.96
CA ALA A 41 6.17 5.71 -4.68
C ALA A 41 6.59 7.04 -4.06
N GLY A 42 6.51 7.14 -2.74
CA GLY A 42 6.86 8.37 -2.04
C GLY A 42 7.17 8.16 -0.56
N LEU A 43 7.65 9.23 0.06
CA LEU A 43 8.10 9.26 1.43
C LEU A 43 7.06 9.90 2.34
N ARG A 44 6.61 9.17 3.36
CA ARG A 44 5.81 9.72 4.45
C ARG A 44 6.72 10.40 5.47
N LYS A 45 6.51 11.69 5.68
CA LYS A 45 7.20 12.49 6.70
C LYS A 45 6.20 12.95 7.76
N ARG A 46 6.63 13.07 9.00
CA ARG A 46 5.90 13.75 10.07
C ARG A 46 6.89 14.70 10.78
N ALA A 47 6.67 15.98 10.63
CA ALA A 47 7.67 17.00 10.98
C ALA A 47 9.03 16.70 10.31
N PHE A 48 10.08 16.49 11.05
CA PHE A 48 11.43 16.21 10.54
C PHE A 48 11.71 14.71 10.33
N PHE A 49 10.77 13.84 10.70
CA PHE A 49 10.99 12.41 10.71
C PHE A 49 10.47 11.75 9.45
N GLN A 50 11.31 10.93 8.84
CA GLN A 50 10.92 9.97 7.83
C GLN A 50 10.24 8.78 8.53
N VAL A 51 8.98 8.51 8.18
CA VAL A 51 8.18 7.48 8.86
C VAL A 51 8.22 6.17 8.09
N TYR A 52 7.88 6.21 6.80
CA TYR A 52 7.94 5.06 5.89
C TYR A 52 8.07 5.50 4.44
N ALA A 53 8.66 4.65 3.62
CA ALA A 53 8.54 4.69 2.17
C ALA A 53 7.28 3.90 1.77
N ALA A 54 6.43 4.51 0.93
CA ALA A 54 5.19 3.88 0.45
C ALA A 54 5.22 3.66 -1.05
N GLY A 55 4.63 2.54 -1.50
CA GLY A 55 4.33 2.27 -2.91
C GLY A 55 2.87 1.88 -3.09
N LEU A 56 2.24 2.43 -4.12
CA LEU A 56 0.91 2.04 -4.57
C LEU A 56 1.06 1.15 -5.80
N TYR A 57 0.44 -0.04 -5.77
CA TYR A 57 0.47 -0.99 -6.87
C TYR A 57 -0.95 -1.25 -7.39
N LEU A 58 -1.12 -1.12 -8.69
CA LEU A 58 -2.37 -1.29 -9.40
C LEU A 58 -2.15 -2.18 -10.63
N SER A 59 -3.23 -2.75 -11.17
CA SER A 59 -3.17 -3.52 -12.42
C SER A 59 -2.77 -2.64 -13.62
N GLU A 60 -3.15 -1.36 -13.58
CA GLU A 60 -2.80 -0.34 -14.57
C GLU A 60 -2.49 0.98 -13.86
N LYS A 61 -1.56 1.75 -14.40
CA LYS A 61 -1.22 3.07 -13.85
C LYS A 61 -2.39 4.05 -13.95
N LYS A 62 -2.62 4.79 -12.86
CA LYS A 62 -3.65 5.82 -12.74
C LYS A 62 -3.03 7.11 -12.21
N ALA A 63 -3.21 8.21 -12.93
CA ALA A 63 -2.72 9.53 -12.53
C ALA A 63 -3.73 10.30 -11.65
N LEU A 64 -5.03 9.94 -11.72
CA LEU A 64 -6.08 10.59 -10.96
C LEU A 64 -6.44 9.78 -9.72
N ALA A 65 -6.55 10.43 -8.58
CA ALA A 65 -6.88 9.80 -7.30
C ALA A 65 -8.20 9.00 -7.35
N ALA A 66 -9.24 9.59 -7.94
CA ALA A 66 -10.54 8.95 -8.08
C ALA A 66 -10.46 7.64 -8.89
N GLU A 67 -9.67 7.63 -9.97
CA GLU A 67 -9.46 6.44 -10.80
C GLU A 67 -8.65 5.37 -10.08
N ALA A 68 -7.61 5.77 -9.33
CA ALA A 68 -6.80 4.85 -8.53
C ALA A 68 -7.63 4.18 -7.42
N ILE A 69 -8.46 4.95 -6.72
CA ILE A 69 -9.37 4.44 -5.67
C ILE A 69 -10.41 3.50 -6.28
N ALA A 70 -10.99 3.85 -7.44
CA ALA A 70 -12.03 3.07 -8.11
C ALA A 70 -11.50 1.92 -8.98
N ALA A 71 -10.18 1.79 -9.15
CA ALA A 71 -9.58 0.78 -10.01
C ALA A 71 -10.10 -0.63 -9.67
N ALA A 72 -10.42 -1.40 -10.69
CA ALA A 72 -10.88 -2.78 -10.53
C ALA A 72 -9.71 -3.73 -10.22
N GLY A 73 -10.04 -4.91 -9.70
CA GLY A 73 -9.08 -5.96 -9.42
C GLY A 73 -8.25 -5.75 -8.15
N PRO A 74 -7.25 -6.61 -7.91
CA PRO A 74 -6.37 -6.50 -6.75
C PRO A 74 -5.59 -5.17 -6.74
N LYS A 75 -5.29 -4.70 -5.54
CA LYS A 75 -4.52 -3.48 -5.28
C LYS A 75 -3.62 -3.69 -4.06
N ARG A 76 -2.53 -2.97 -3.96
CA ARG A 76 -1.62 -3.00 -2.81
C ARG A 76 -1.15 -1.61 -2.44
N VAL A 77 -1.15 -1.31 -1.17
CA VAL A 77 -0.30 -0.29 -0.57
C VAL A 77 0.79 -1.00 0.22
N ALA A 78 2.05 -0.79 -0.17
CA ALA A 78 3.22 -1.31 0.55
C ALA A 78 3.86 -0.17 1.34
N MET A 79 4.21 -0.43 2.59
CA MET A 79 4.90 0.51 3.48
C MET A 79 6.16 -0.15 4.02
N HIS A 80 7.31 0.51 3.84
CA HIS A 80 8.59 0.10 4.40
C HIS A 80 8.96 1.08 5.51
N MET A 81 8.94 0.62 6.74
CA MET A 81 9.17 1.46 7.91
C MET A 81 10.59 1.98 7.97
N LEU A 82 10.76 3.29 8.17
CA LEU A 82 12.06 3.95 8.27
C LEU A 82 12.44 4.29 9.72
N ARG A 83 11.50 4.09 10.63
CA ARG A 83 11.67 4.23 12.09
C ARG A 83 10.68 3.32 12.81
N ASP A 84 10.94 3.12 14.10
CA ASP A 84 10.00 2.44 14.97
C ASP A 84 8.77 3.33 15.21
N VAL A 85 7.59 2.73 15.13
CA VAL A 85 6.30 3.39 15.41
C VAL A 85 5.47 2.43 16.25
N ASP A 86 4.98 2.92 17.37
CA ASP A 86 4.02 2.19 18.20
C ASP A 86 2.79 1.78 17.37
N ALA A 87 2.34 0.53 17.52
CA ALA A 87 1.28 -0.02 16.68
C ALA A 87 -0.07 0.65 16.94
N ASP A 88 -0.40 1.00 18.19
CA ASP A 88 -1.64 1.68 18.53
C ASP A 88 -1.62 3.11 17.99
N GLN A 89 -0.49 3.80 18.08
CA GLN A 89 -0.32 5.13 17.46
C GLN A 89 -0.47 5.06 15.94
N PHE A 90 0.08 4.02 15.30
CA PHE A 90 -0.04 3.86 13.86
C PHE A 90 -1.48 3.58 13.44
N ALA A 91 -2.16 2.65 14.13
CA ALA A 91 -3.57 2.35 13.91
C ALA A 91 -4.47 3.57 14.14
N GLY A 92 -4.20 4.36 15.19
CA GLY A 92 -4.91 5.61 15.48
C GLY A 92 -4.83 6.62 14.34
N VAL A 93 -3.61 6.84 13.79
CA VAL A 93 -3.43 7.75 12.64
C VAL A 93 -4.21 7.27 11.41
N LEU A 94 -4.27 5.97 11.15
CA LEU A 94 -5.06 5.44 10.03
C LEU A 94 -6.57 5.63 10.27
N ALA A 95 -7.05 5.39 11.50
CA ALA A 95 -8.45 5.57 11.87
C ALA A 95 -8.88 7.04 11.75
N ASP A 96 -8.08 7.97 12.23
CA ASP A 96 -8.33 9.41 12.13
C ASP A 96 -8.37 9.85 10.66
N ALA A 97 -7.41 9.40 9.84
CA ALA A 97 -7.37 9.74 8.43
C ALA A 97 -8.56 9.17 7.64
N ILE A 98 -9.09 7.98 8.02
CA ILE A 98 -10.34 7.47 7.45
C ILE A 98 -11.48 8.41 7.82
N LYS A 99 -11.62 8.78 9.09
CA LYS A 99 -12.68 9.68 9.57
C LYS A 99 -12.63 11.04 8.89
N ASP A 100 -11.45 11.61 8.69
CA ASP A 100 -11.27 12.92 8.05
C ASP A 100 -11.69 12.95 6.58
N ASN A 101 -11.67 11.81 5.90
CA ASN A 101 -12.00 11.65 4.49
C ASN A 101 -13.44 11.10 4.24
N HIS A 102 -14.26 11.02 5.26
CA HIS A 102 -15.63 10.48 5.15
C HIS A 102 -16.61 11.33 5.96
N SER A 103 -17.88 11.31 5.58
CA SER A 103 -18.96 11.86 6.41
C SER A 103 -19.08 11.08 7.72
N GLU A 104 -19.72 11.68 8.73
CA GLU A 104 -19.93 11.02 10.02
C GLU A 104 -20.68 9.68 9.88
N ALA A 105 -21.69 9.63 9.01
CA ALA A 105 -22.46 8.42 8.75
C ALA A 105 -21.60 7.31 8.11
N GLU A 106 -20.77 7.65 7.11
CA GLU A 106 -19.84 6.71 6.47
C GLU A 106 -18.78 6.23 7.45
N ALA A 107 -18.16 7.16 8.20
CA ALA A 107 -17.16 6.81 9.20
C ALA A 107 -17.73 5.86 10.27
N LYS A 108 -18.98 6.09 10.73
CA LYS A 108 -19.69 5.21 11.65
C LYS A 108 -19.93 3.82 11.05
N ALA A 109 -20.31 3.73 9.78
CA ALA A 109 -20.50 2.46 9.08
C ALA A 109 -19.19 1.67 8.89
N LEU A 110 -18.05 2.37 8.78
CA LEU A 110 -16.72 1.76 8.66
C LEU A 110 -16.12 1.35 10.01
N GLU A 111 -16.58 1.91 11.12
CA GLU A 111 -16.02 1.75 12.47
C GLU A 111 -15.71 0.30 12.89
N PRO A 112 -16.60 -0.70 12.68
CA PRO A 112 -16.29 -2.09 13.05
C PRO A 112 -15.06 -2.64 12.33
N ARG A 113 -14.89 -2.29 11.05
CA ARG A 113 -13.76 -2.74 10.22
C ARG A 113 -12.48 -1.97 10.54
N VAL A 114 -12.59 -0.70 10.90
CA VAL A 114 -11.46 0.09 11.43
C VAL A 114 -10.96 -0.50 12.75
N LYS A 115 -11.88 -0.90 13.66
CA LYS A 115 -11.51 -1.60 14.91
C LYS A 115 -10.84 -2.95 14.64
N GLN A 116 -11.32 -3.70 13.64
CA GLN A 116 -10.68 -4.96 13.23
C GLN A 116 -9.26 -4.71 12.71
N LEU A 117 -9.06 -3.69 11.87
CA LEU A 117 -7.71 -3.31 11.40
C LEU A 117 -6.81 -2.92 12.58
N ALA A 118 -7.30 -2.10 13.50
CA ALA A 118 -6.54 -1.69 14.68
C ALA A 118 -6.14 -2.89 15.54
N ALA A 119 -7.04 -3.84 15.76
CA ALA A 119 -6.73 -5.07 16.51
C ALA A 119 -5.64 -5.91 15.81
N ILE A 120 -5.71 -6.07 14.48
CA ILE A 120 -4.66 -6.77 13.71
C ILE A 120 -3.32 -6.05 13.85
N MET A 121 -3.30 -4.72 13.82
CA MET A 121 -2.08 -3.95 13.96
C MET A 121 -1.53 -3.99 15.38
N ALA A 122 -2.37 -3.98 16.40
CA ALA A 122 -1.96 -4.04 17.81
C ALA A 122 -1.19 -5.35 18.15
N GLU A 123 -1.46 -6.47 17.44
CA GLU A 123 -0.70 -7.71 17.61
C GLU A 123 0.79 -7.55 17.29
N MET A 124 1.17 -6.58 16.44
CA MET A 124 2.57 -6.26 16.15
C MET A 124 3.29 -5.58 17.32
N LYS A 125 2.56 -4.93 18.24
CA LYS A 125 3.04 -4.06 19.32
C LYS A 125 3.79 -2.82 18.80
N GLU A 126 4.68 -3.01 17.84
CA GLU A 126 5.51 -1.97 17.24
C GLU A 126 5.81 -2.28 15.78
N ALA A 127 5.60 -1.31 14.89
CA ALA A 127 6.07 -1.36 13.51
C ALA A 127 7.53 -0.91 13.49
N LYS A 128 8.47 -1.85 13.50
CA LYS A 128 9.92 -1.59 13.60
C LYS A 128 10.52 -1.06 12.32
N LYS A 129 11.56 -0.28 12.44
CA LYS A 129 12.38 0.16 11.30
C LYS A 129 12.85 -1.06 10.49
N GLY A 130 12.72 -0.96 9.16
CA GLY A 130 13.02 -2.05 8.21
C GLY A 130 11.84 -2.99 7.95
N MET A 131 10.81 -2.99 8.81
CA MET A 131 9.64 -3.85 8.63
C MET A 131 8.84 -3.43 7.39
N ARG A 132 8.37 -4.42 6.64
CA ARG A 132 7.46 -4.22 5.52
C ARG A 132 6.04 -4.61 5.90
N ILE A 133 5.12 -3.67 5.73
CA ILE A 133 3.68 -3.87 5.96
C ILE A 133 2.95 -3.63 4.63
N THR A 134 2.06 -4.54 4.24
CA THR A 134 1.21 -4.33 3.06
C THR A 134 -0.27 -4.40 3.43
N LEU A 135 -1.05 -3.59 2.73
CA LEU A 135 -2.50 -3.63 2.74
C LEU A 135 -2.94 -4.03 1.33
N ASP A 136 -3.45 -5.24 1.20
CA ASP A 136 -3.82 -5.83 -0.09
C ASP A 136 -5.32 -5.95 -0.23
N TRP A 137 -5.86 -5.42 -1.31
CA TRP A 137 -7.23 -5.73 -1.71
C TRP A 137 -7.25 -7.05 -2.47
N LEU A 138 -7.97 -8.03 -1.93
CA LEU A 138 -8.24 -9.33 -2.54
C LEU A 138 -9.72 -9.40 -2.87
N PRO A 139 -10.15 -9.31 -4.15
CA PRO A 139 -11.58 -9.23 -4.52
C PRO A 139 -12.44 -10.35 -3.96
N ALA A 140 -11.88 -11.56 -3.78
CA ALA A 140 -12.61 -12.71 -3.25
C ALA A 140 -12.60 -12.81 -1.70
N ALA A 141 -11.76 -12.03 -1.00
CA ALA A 141 -11.54 -12.20 0.43
C ALA A 141 -11.70 -10.91 1.26
N GLY A 142 -11.30 -9.77 0.70
CA GLY A 142 -11.28 -8.51 1.43
C GLY A 142 -9.88 -7.88 1.54
N THR A 143 -9.71 -7.00 2.50
CA THR A 143 -8.43 -6.35 2.81
C THR A 143 -7.55 -7.26 3.66
N GLN A 144 -6.43 -7.72 3.12
CA GLN A 144 -5.44 -8.51 3.86
C GLN A 144 -4.30 -7.61 4.32
N VAL A 145 -4.05 -7.58 5.61
CA VAL A 145 -2.81 -7.03 6.19
C VAL A 145 -1.74 -8.09 6.12
N THR A 146 -0.53 -7.71 5.68
CA THR A 146 0.63 -8.62 5.66
C THR A 146 1.81 -7.92 6.31
N VAL A 147 2.52 -8.61 7.18
CA VAL A 147 3.72 -8.13 7.87
C VAL A 147 4.87 -9.06 7.55
N GLU A 148 5.96 -8.53 7.00
CA GLU A 148 7.13 -9.31 6.58
C GLU A 148 6.76 -10.51 5.70
N GLY A 149 5.81 -10.30 4.76
CA GLY A 149 5.33 -11.32 3.85
C GLY A 149 4.38 -12.36 4.47
N LYS A 150 4.04 -12.25 5.75
CA LYS A 150 3.11 -13.15 6.43
C LYS A 150 1.76 -12.48 6.66
N PRO A 151 0.63 -13.12 6.32
CA PRO A 151 -0.69 -12.61 6.64
C PRO A 151 -0.83 -12.35 8.15
N ALA A 152 -1.33 -11.17 8.51
CA ALA A 152 -1.66 -10.79 9.88
C ALA A 152 -3.20 -10.70 10.00
N GLY A 153 -3.77 -11.52 10.86
CA GLY A 153 -5.20 -11.61 11.04
C GLY A 153 -5.99 -12.13 9.82
N ALA A 154 -7.28 -12.20 9.97
CA ALA A 154 -8.19 -12.55 8.88
C ALA A 154 -8.44 -11.34 7.95
N PRO A 155 -8.71 -11.56 6.64
CA PRO A 155 -9.07 -10.48 5.72
C PRO A 155 -10.30 -9.72 6.20
N ILE A 156 -10.29 -8.40 6.06
CA ILE A 156 -11.39 -7.51 6.41
C ILE A 156 -12.29 -7.35 5.19
N PRO A 157 -13.58 -7.74 5.24
CA PRO A 157 -14.44 -7.76 4.07
C PRO A 157 -14.86 -6.36 3.61
N GLY A 158 -15.22 -6.25 2.32
CA GLY A 158 -15.81 -5.06 1.71
C GLY A 158 -14.81 -4.20 0.94
N GLU A 159 -15.08 -4.01 -0.36
CA GLU A 159 -14.26 -3.14 -1.20
C GLU A 159 -14.39 -1.66 -0.80
N ASP A 160 -15.54 -1.28 -0.28
CA ASP A 160 -15.78 0.05 0.29
C ASP A 160 -14.80 0.38 1.43
N PHE A 161 -14.46 -0.61 2.26
CA PHE A 161 -13.45 -0.46 3.29
C PHE A 161 -12.04 -0.25 2.70
N TYR A 162 -11.67 -1.03 1.69
CA TYR A 162 -10.36 -0.82 1.04
C TYR A 162 -10.28 0.54 0.33
N ARG A 163 -11.36 0.98 -0.32
CA ARG A 163 -11.45 2.31 -0.91
C ARG A 163 -11.32 3.41 0.16
N ALA A 164 -11.89 3.18 1.34
CA ALA A 164 -11.73 4.09 2.48
C ALA A 164 -10.27 4.14 2.97
N LEU A 165 -9.59 2.99 3.02
CA LEU A 165 -8.15 2.95 3.31
C LEU A 165 -7.33 3.73 2.29
N LEU A 166 -7.59 3.57 0.99
CA LEU A 166 -6.86 4.31 -0.04
C LEU A 166 -7.02 5.83 0.10
N ARG A 167 -8.15 6.32 0.61
CA ARG A 167 -8.38 7.75 0.86
C ARG A 167 -7.48 8.34 1.94
N ILE A 168 -6.87 7.52 2.79
CA ILE A 168 -5.83 7.96 3.74
C ILE A 168 -4.71 8.68 3.00
N TRP A 169 -4.32 8.16 1.84
CA TRP A 169 -3.24 8.72 1.02
C TRP A 169 -3.73 9.52 -0.18
N LEU A 170 -4.88 9.16 -0.76
CA LEU A 170 -5.37 9.67 -2.04
C LEU A 170 -6.63 10.55 -1.92
N GLY A 171 -7.24 10.64 -0.75
CA GLY A 171 -8.47 11.40 -0.51
C GLY A 171 -8.28 12.91 -0.57
N ASP A 172 -9.34 13.64 -0.23
CA ASP A 172 -9.32 15.11 -0.23
C ASP A 172 -8.50 15.68 0.93
N LYS A 173 -8.41 14.93 2.04
CA LYS A 173 -7.56 15.23 3.20
C LYS A 173 -6.52 14.13 3.38
N PRO A 174 -5.53 14.03 2.47
CA PRO A 174 -4.53 12.98 2.57
C PRO A 174 -3.62 13.23 3.78
N VAL A 175 -3.02 12.17 4.31
CA VAL A 175 -2.04 12.31 5.41
C VAL A 175 -0.84 13.17 5.03
N GLN A 176 -0.58 13.37 3.73
CA GLN A 176 0.48 14.24 3.20
C GLN A 176 0.28 14.46 1.68
N ASP A 177 0.22 15.73 1.24
CA ASP A 177 -0.02 16.07 -0.17
C ASP A 177 1.09 15.60 -1.11
N ASP A 178 2.37 15.80 -0.73
CA ASP A 178 3.49 15.37 -1.56
C ASP A 178 3.50 13.84 -1.73
N LEU A 179 3.12 13.09 -0.69
CA LEU A 179 2.99 11.64 -0.78
C LEU A 179 1.85 11.24 -1.71
N LYS A 180 0.69 11.92 -1.66
CA LYS A 180 -0.41 11.71 -2.61
C LYS A 180 0.06 11.86 -4.04
N LYS A 181 0.72 12.97 -4.37
CA LYS A 181 1.28 13.24 -5.70
C LYS A 181 2.24 12.15 -6.15
N ALA A 182 3.17 11.77 -5.27
CA ALA A 182 4.15 10.73 -5.57
C ALA A 182 3.50 9.36 -5.84
N LEU A 183 2.48 8.97 -5.05
CA LEU A 183 1.74 7.72 -5.25
C LEU A 183 0.92 7.72 -6.55
N LEU A 184 0.55 8.90 -7.06
CA LEU A 184 -0.10 9.08 -8.36
C LEU A 184 0.89 9.20 -9.53
N GLY A 185 2.20 9.01 -9.27
CA GLY A 185 3.23 8.98 -10.29
C GLY A 185 3.81 10.35 -10.67
N GLU A 186 3.47 11.42 -9.94
CA GLU A 186 4.11 12.70 -10.13
C GLU A 186 5.57 12.62 -9.61
N LYS A 187 6.51 13.10 -10.41
CA LYS A 187 7.93 13.20 -10.00
C LYS A 187 8.07 14.29 -8.94
N GLN A 188 8.70 13.96 -7.83
CA GLN A 188 9.12 14.92 -6.81
C GLN A 188 10.42 15.61 -7.21
#